data_c8532684ca796ad3b2b9563cc5ffba49
#
_entry.id   c8532684ca796ad3b2b9563cc5ffba49
#
_cell.length_a   1.000
_cell.length_b   1.000
_cell.length_c   1.000
_cell.angle_alpha   90.00
_cell.angle_beta   90.00
_cell.angle_gamma   90.00
#
_symmetry.space_group_name_H-M   'P 1'
#
loop_
_entity.id
_entity.type
_entity.pdbx_description
1 polymer ?
#
loop_
_entity_poly.entity_id
_entity_poly.type
_entity_poly.pdbx_seq_one_letter_code
_entity_poly.pdbx_strand_id
1 'polypeptide(L)'
;MALTLLMMITSVFTGDYAIFAADSEEYTYADGFLVTEPVKGTAYAFNFQNKDSEIYDTSKESANPEMKCGAFGLMTVEKAGKFHSTQHGMNGQAQMTFKVAGNCMITIGGCQFTGQNDQFVLKTTTGALDAVSKAAKTAKCYNPADTSGQDRVSFCYVGDAGTVTVSSPGSYIPEILITPLADDYIPQSIMVADGMTAAQMAVNTSYYYDFRIKDSVLYNLDSSTSEPALNTGVIGLMEVRTPGRYKDSTHGMQGKTEFTIQVPGDCSIMIGGCRWGGDIKLNTESGTLDQTVQSSKTQNCYSESQTDGSDRIIFEYTGNAGTVTLTANTY
;
A
#
# COMPACT_ATOMS: atom_id res chain seq x y z
N MET A 1 14.06 -16.60 -6.72
CA MET A 1 13.52 -15.37 -6.13
C MET A 1 12.30 -15.02 -6.96
N ALA A 2 11.11 -15.17 -6.40
CA ALA A 2 9.88 -14.99 -7.18
C ALA A 2 9.38 -13.56 -7.00
N LEU A 3 9.15 -12.85 -8.08
CA LEU A 3 8.40 -11.60 -8.08
C LEU A 3 6.98 -11.90 -8.52
N THR A 4 6.02 -11.40 -7.78
CA THR A 4 4.60 -11.58 -8.09
C THR A 4 4.05 -10.27 -8.64
N LEU A 5 3.66 -10.25 -9.90
CA LEU A 5 2.81 -9.20 -10.46
C LEU A 5 1.38 -9.54 -10.05
N LEU A 6 0.90 -8.88 -9.01
CA LEU A 6 -0.39 -9.17 -8.40
C LEU A 6 -1.36 -8.05 -8.73
N MET A 7 -2.40 -8.37 -9.50
CA MET A 7 -3.64 -7.61 -9.40
C MET A 7 -4.30 -8.01 -8.08
N MET A 8 -3.99 -7.24 -7.03
CA MET A 8 -4.53 -7.28 -5.68
C MET A 8 -5.03 -8.65 -5.18
N ILE A 9 -4.27 -9.30 -4.32
CA ILE A 9 -4.85 -10.12 -3.27
C ILE A 9 -4.76 -9.31 -1.99
N THR A 10 -5.81 -8.62 -1.62
CA THR A 10 -6.08 -8.37 -0.22
C THR A 10 -6.72 -9.65 0.30
N SER A 11 -5.90 -10.64 0.65
CA SER A 11 -6.35 -11.54 1.68
C SER A 11 -6.56 -10.66 2.91
N VAL A 12 -7.82 -10.48 3.29
CA VAL A 12 -8.15 -10.16 4.67
C VAL A 12 -7.68 -11.40 5.45
N PHE A 13 -6.40 -11.46 5.74
CA PHE A 13 -5.93 -12.28 6.82
C PHE A 13 -6.44 -11.61 8.09
N THR A 14 -7.59 -12.05 8.56
CA THR A 14 -7.88 -12.11 9.99
C THR A 14 -6.98 -13.20 10.59
N GLY A 15 -5.70 -13.16 10.30
CA GLY A 15 -4.68 -13.96 10.91
C GLY A 15 -3.95 -13.02 11.85
N ASP A 16 -3.88 -13.40 13.10
CA ASP A 16 -3.00 -12.81 14.07
C ASP A 16 -1.69 -12.43 13.38
N TYR A 17 -1.45 -11.13 13.19
CA TYR A 17 -0.11 -10.64 12.98
C TYR A 17 0.62 -10.90 14.30
N ALA A 18 1.00 -12.15 14.51
CA ALA A 18 2.08 -12.44 15.41
C ALA A 18 3.25 -11.65 14.80
N ILE A 19 3.50 -10.46 15.35
CA ILE A 19 4.81 -9.86 15.28
C ILE A 19 5.72 -10.98 15.77
N PHE A 20 6.38 -11.67 14.87
CA PHE A 20 7.53 -12.46 15.25
C PHE A 20 8.54 -11.42 15.72
N ALA A 21 8.42 -11.08 17.01
CA ALA A 21 9.52 -10.54 17.73
C ALA A 21 10.65 -11.57 17.49
N ALA A 22 11.60 -11.20 16.67
CA ALA A 22 12.93 -11.74 16.83
C ALA A 22 13.21 -11.67 18.32
N ASP A 23 13.65 -12.74 18.93
CA ASP A 23 13.87 -12.96 20.36
C ASP A 23 13.81 -11.67 21.17
N SER A 24 12.93 -11.58 22.13
CA SER A 24 12.53 -10.43 22.92
C SER A 24 13.73 -9.59 23.41
N GLU A 25 14.37 -8.86 22.52
CA GLU A 25 15.09 -7.66 22.91
C GLU A 25 14.00 -6.62 23.19
N GLU A 26 13.91 -6.23 24.45
CA GLU A 26 13.04 -5.16 24.91
C GLU A 26 13.45 -3.89 24.16
N TYR A 27 12.72 -3.54 23.08
CA TYR A 27 13.01 -2.34 22.31
C TYR A 27 12.86 -1.12 23.21
N THR A 28 13.97 -0.48 23.53
CA THR A 28 13.95 0.82 24.20
C THR A 28 13.59 1.86 23.14
N TYR A 29 12.39 2.39 23.20
CA TYR A 29 11.95 3.46 22.32
C TYR A 29 12.62 4.77 22.70
N ALA A 30 13.29 5.39 21.72
CA ALA A 30 13.75 6.77 21.84
C ALA A 30 12.59 7.74 21.52
N ASP A 31 12.60 8.90 22.15
CA ASP A 31 11.65 9.97 21.86
C ASP A 31 11.97 10.56 20.47
N GLY A 32 11.10 10.29 19.51
CA GLY A 32 11.26 10.73 18.12
C GLY A 32 11.14 12.25 17.93
N PHE A 33 10.56 12.99 18.89
CA PHE A 33 10.51 14.45 18.84
C PHE A 33 11.84 15.12 19.16
N LEU A 34 12.74 14.43 19.87
CA LEU A 34 14.03 14.98 20.31
C LEU A 34 15.21 14.62 19.40
N VAL A 35 15.05 13.61 18.56
CA VAL A 35 16.11 13.10 17.67
C VAL A 35 15.92 13.68 16.27
N THR A 36 16.95 14.26 15.69
CA THR A 36 16.87 14.94 14.37
C THR A 36 17.26 14.04 13.19
N GLU A 37 18.05 12.99 13.42
CA GLU A 37 18.44 12.00 12.42
C GLU A 37 18.19 10.58 12.95
N PRO A 38 17.52 9.69 12.20
CA PRO A 38 17.23 8.35 12.65
C PRO A 38 18.49 7.48 12.61
N VAL A 39 18.65 6.65 13.63
CA VAL A 39 19.76 5.69 13.73
C VAL A 39 19.21 4.30 13.37
N LYS A 40 19.92 3.58 12.51
CA LYS A 40 19.57 2.22 12.11
C LYS A 40 19.54 1.28 13.32
N GLY A 41 18.53 0.44 13.41
CA GLY A 41 18.35 -0.48 14.52
C GLY A 41 17.73 0.17 15.78
N THR A 42 17.41 1.47 15.77
CA THR A 42 16.78 2.16 16.90
C THR A 42 15.29 2.34 16.65
N ALA A 43 14.47 1.99 17.65
CA ALA A 43 13.04 2.25 17.66
C ALA A 43 12.73 3.66 18.18
N TYR A 44 11.67 4.28 17.63
CA TYR A 44 11.24 5.63 18.00
C TYR A 44 9.75 5.65 18.33
N ALA A 45 9.38 6.46 19.33
CA ALA A 45 8.01 6.72 19.73
C ALA A 45 7.66 8.20 19.56
N PHE A 46 6.42 8.46 19.13
CA PHE A 46 5.83 9.78 18.99
C PHE A 46 4.52 9.79 19.77
N ASN A 47 4.54 10.35 20.97
CA ASN A 47 3.39 10.37 21.87
C ASN A 47 2.62 11.69 21.74
N PHE A 48 1.37 11.63 21.27
CA PHE A 48 0.48 12.79 21.10
C PHE A 48 -0.46 13.02 22.28
N GLN A 49 -0.36 12.24 23.35
CA GLN A 49 -1.25 12.29 24.52
C GLN A 49 -0.87 13.38 25.54
N ASN A 50 0.27 14.03 25.36
CA ASN A 50 0.71 15.12 26.22
C ASN A 50 0.45 16.48 25.55
N LYS A 51 -0.62 17.19 25.99
CA LYS A 51 -0.96 18.52 25.45
C LYS A 51 0.04 19.62 25.74
N ASP A 52 0.88 19.43 26.75
CA ASP A 52 1.89 20.41 27.19
C ASP A 52 3.26 20.15 26.49
N SER A 53 3.32 19.19 25.56
CA SER A 53 4.50 18.97 24.74
C SER A 53 4.72 20.13 23.76
N GLU A 54 5.95 20.33 23.32
CA GLU A 54 6.34 21.43 22.41
C GLU A 54 5.65 21.39 21.04
N ILE A 55 5.09 20.23 20.66
CA ILE A 55 4.37 20.07 19.39
C ILE A 55 3.03 20.83 19.34
N TYR A 56 2.47 21.22 20.49
CA TYR A 56 1.18 21.91 20.58
C TYR A 56 1.32 23.40 20.87
N ASP A 57 0.42 24.20 20.30
CA ASP A 57 0.34 25.64 20.53
C ASP A 57 -0.71 25.96 21.61
N THR A 58 -0.29 25.85 22.87
CA THR A 58 -1.16 26.13 24.03
C THR A 58 -1.47 27.62 24.22
N SER A 59 -0.80 28.53 23.47
CA SER A 59 -1.01 29.97 23.57
C SER A 59 -2.34 30.41 22.99
N LYS A 60 -2.87 29.68 22.00
CA LYS A 60 -4.13 30.00 21.31
C LYS A 60 -5.32 29.33 21.97
N GLU A 61 -5.18 28.07 22.36
CA GLU A 61 -6.20 27.30 23.03
C GLU A 61 -5.54 26.32 24.02
N SER A 62 -5.92 26.39 25.29
CA SER A 62 -5.29 25.57 26.33
C SER A 62 -5.96 24.20 26.53
N ALA A 63 -7.22 24.05 26.12
CA ALA A 63 -7.96 22.79 26.34
C ALA A 63 -7.67 21.77 25.22
N ASN A 64 -7.76 22.22 23.98
CA ASN A 64 -7.52 21.38 22.78
C ASN A 64 -6.56 22.09 21.81
N PRO A 65 -5.29 22.29 22.22
CA PRO A 65 -4.36 23.05 21.41
C PRO A 65 -4.11 22.41 20.05
N GLU A 66 -3.93 23.24 19.03
CA GLU A 66 -3.56 22.80 17.71
C GLU A 66 -2.08 22.46 17.66
N MET A 67 -1.71 21.46 16.88
CA MET A 67 -0.30 21.18 16.60
C MET A 67 0.33 22.36 15.86
N LYS A 68 1.59 22.62 16.11
CA LYS A 68 2.38 23.55 15.31
C LYS A 68 2.83 22.85 14.02
N CYS A 69 2.75 23.52 12.88
CA CYS A 69 3.40 23.06 11.65
C CYS A 69 4.92 23.29 11.76
N GLY A 70 5.71 22.38 11.20
CA GLY A 70 7.18 22.45 11.21
C GLY A 70 7.82 21.14 11.65
N ALA A 71 9.14 21.19 11.83
CA ALA A 71 9.94 20.02 12.20
C ALA A 71 10.01 19.86 13.74
N PHE A 72 9.81 18.64 14.19
CA PHE A 72 9.93 18.19 15.58
C PHE A 72 10.71 16.88 15.59
N GLY A 73 11.99 16.97 15.77
CA GLY A 73 12.89 15.81 15.72
C GLY A 73 12.83 15.08 14.37
N LEU A 74 12.44 13.81 14.40
CA LEU A 74 12.26 12.97 13.19
C LEU A 74 10.95 13.21 12.46
N MET A 75 10.03 13.99 13.03
CA MET A 75 8.72 14.27 12.45
C MET A 75 8.66 15.70 11.90
N THR A 76 8.01 15.87 10.75
CA THR A 76 7.59 17.17 10.23
C THR A 76 6.07 17.20 10.13
N VAL A 77 5.42 18.20 10.72
CA VAL A 77 3.98 18.43 10.62
C VAL A 77 3.71 19.36 9.43
N GLU A 78 3.04 18.86 8.42
CA GLU A 78 2.67 19.59 7.20
C GLU A 78 1.25 20.14 7.30
N LYS A 79 0.36 19.35 7.92
CA LYS A 79 -1.01 19.77 8.24
C LYS A 79 -1.31 19.41 9.70
N ALA A 80 -1.70 20.40 10.45
CA ALA A 80 -1.94 20.28 11.90
C ALA A 80 -3.22 19.51 12.22
N GLY A 81 -3.13 18.62 13.21
CA GLY A 81 -4.25 18.11 13.99
C GLY A 81 -4.41 18.90 15.28
N LYS A 82 -5.36 18.51 16.12
CA LYS A 82 -5.61 19.10 17.44
C LYS A 82 -5.50 18.06 18.53
N PHE A 83 -4.97 18.44 19.67
CA PHE A 83 -5.09 17.62 20.86
C PHE A 83 -6.57 17.38 21.20
N HIS A 84 -6.92 16.17 21.59
CA HIS A 84 -8.27 15.82 22.00
C HIS A 84 -8.33 15.47 23.49
N SER A 85 -7.54 14.50 23.91
CA SER A 85 -7.48 14.06 25.32
C SER A 85 -6.23 13.22 25.57
N THR A 86 -5.92 13.00 26.83
CA THR A 86 -4.82 12.10 27.24
C THR A 86 -5.03 10.64 26.84
N GLN A 87 -6.26 10.23 26.59
CA GLN A 87 -6.58 8.87 26.12
C GLN A 87 -6.45 8.75 24.58
N HIS A 88 -6.91 9.77 23.86
CA HIS A 88 -7.06 9.70 22.39
C HIS A 88 -5.94 10.41 21.65
N GLY A 89 -5.11 11.19 22.33
CA GLY A 89 -4.03 11.95 21.73
C GLY A 89 -4.53 13.05 20.79
N MET A 90 -4.04 13.06 19.57
CA MET A 90 -4.40 14.00 18.53
C MET A 90 -5.62 13.51 17.73
N ASN A 91 -6.43 14.45 17.24
CA ASN A 91 -7.46 14.17 16.24
C ASN A 91 -7.38 15.15 15.05
N GLY A 92 -8.17 14.85 14.04
CA GLY A 92 -8.37 15.71 12.87
C GLY A 92 -7.59 15.25 11.64
N GLN A 93 -7.79 16.01 10.58
CA GLN A 93 -7.07 15.77 9.31
C GLN A 93 -5.65 16.30 9.46
N ALA A 94 -4.74 15.42 9.88
CA ALA A 94 -3.33 15.74 10.01
C ALA A 94 -2.50 15.07 8.91
N GLN A 95 -1.39 15.71 8.57
CA GLN A 95 -0.37 15.13 7.70
C GLN A 95 0.99 15.33 8.34
N MET A 96 1.71 14.25 8.52
CA MET A 96 3.01 14.19 9.18
C MET A 96 3.97 13.35 8.38
N THR A 97 5.18 13.83 8.19
CA THR A 97 6.26 13.10 7.51
C THR A 97 7.33 12.71 8.53
N PHE A 98 7.68 11.43 8.55
CA PHE A 98 8.65 10.82 9.46
C PHE A 98 9.91 10.43 8.71
N LYS A 99 11.08 10.73 9.25
CA LYS A 99 12.35 10.18 8.79
C LYS A 99 12.50 8.74 9.29
N VAL A 100 12.96 7.85 8.41
CA VAL A 100 13.23 6.44 8.71
C VAL A 100 14.67 6.09 8.31
N ALA A 101 15.32 5.22 9.08
CA ALA A 101 16.72 4.86 8.85
C ALA A 101 16.90 3.67 7.88
N GLY A 102 15.83 3.05 7.44
CA GLY A 102 15.82 1.85 6.61
C GLY A 102 14.55 1.04 6.86
N ASN A 103 14.60 -0.26 6.60
CA ASN A 103 13.48 -1.17 6.81
C ASN A 103 12.88 -1.00 8.22
N CYS A 104 11.58 -0.72 8.30
CA CYS A 104 10.91 -0.51 9.58
C CYS A 104 9.41 -0.84 9.51
N MET A 105 8.86 -1.14 10.68
CA MET A 105 7.43 -1.20 10.92
C MET A 105 6.96 0.12 11.52
N ILE A 106 5.95 0.73 10.92
CA ILE A 106 5.32 1.96 11.42
C ILE A 106 3.96 1.56 11.99
N THR A 107 3.81 1.63 13.31
CA THR A 107 2.57 1.29 14.00
C THR A 107 1.88 2.56 14.47
N ILE A 108 0.63 2.75 14.08
CA ILE A 108 -0.21 3.88 14.46
C ILE A 108 -1.29 3.36 15.39
N GLY A 109 -1.25 3.75 16.65
CA GLY A 109 -2.36 3.59 17.56
C GLY A 109 -3.47 4.56 17.19
N GLY A 110 -4.72 4.10 17.24
CA GLY A 110 -5.80 4.98 16.83
C GLY A 110 -7.19 4.48 17.17
N CYS A 111 -8.19 5.20 16.76
CA CYS A 111 -9.56 4.72 16.72
C CYS A 111 -10.35 5.34 15.58
N GLN A 112 -11.24 4.52 15.01
CA GLN A 112 -12.17 4.94 13.99
C GLN A 112 -13.34 5.68 14.63
N PHE A 113 -13.65 6.87 14.13
CA PHE A 113 -14.89 7.55 14.49
C PHE A 113 -16.08 6.82 13.86
N THR A 114 -17.14 6.61 14.64
CA THR A 114 -18.37 6.01 14.13
C THR A 114 -18.96 6.90 13.04
N GLY A 115 -19.07 6.36 11.82
CA GLY A 115 -19.72 7.02 10.69
C GLY A 115 -18.80 7.74 9.70
N GLN A 116 -17.49 7.73 9.91
CA GLN A 116 -16.52 8.24 8.94
C GLN A 116 -15.78 7.09 8.26
N ASN A 117 -15.46 7.26 6.98
CA ASN A 117 -14.62 6.33 6.23
C ASN A 117 -13.13 6.66 6.45
N ASP A 118 -12.76 6.90 7.70
CA ASP A 118 -11.44 7.36 8.06
C ASP A 118 -10.40 6.25 7.90
N GLN A 119 -9.50 6.45 6.96
CA GLN A 119 -8.39 5.55 6.70
C GLN A 119 -7.09 6.30 6.89
N PHE A 120 -6.13 5.66 7.54
CA PHE A 120 -4.76 6.12 7.49
C PHE A 120 -4.19 5.83 6.10
N VAL A 121 -3.57 6.84 5.48
CA VAL A 121 -2.93 6.70 4.18
C VAL A 121 -1.46 7.03 4.34
N LEU A 122 -0.59 6.10 3.95
CA LEU A 122 0.85 6.29 3.93
C LEU A 122 1.36 6.44 2.51
N LYS A 123 2.38 7.31 2.37
CA LYS A 123 3.10 7.52 1.11
C LYS A 123 4.59 7.60 1.39
N THR A 124 5.39 7.17 0.42
CA THR A 124 6.85 7.33 0.42
C THR A 124 7.34 7.59 -0.99
N THR A 125 8.48 8.25 -1.11
CA THR A 125 9.21 8.46 -2.38
C THR A 125 10.56 7.75 -2.39
N THR A 126 10.94 7.11 -1.27
CA THR A 126 12.30 6.59 -1.06
C THR A 126 12.38 5.08 -0.91
N GLY A 127 11.25 4.40 -0.77
CA GLY A 127 11.17 2.96 -0.61
C GLY A 127 9.82 2.44 -1.04
N ALA A 128 9.45 1.26 -0.55
CA ALA A 128 8.16 0.66 -0.80
C ALA A 128 7.38 0.49 0.50
N LEU A 129 6.07 0.66 0.43
CA LEU A 129 5.13 0.44 1.52
C LEU A 129 4.23 -0.73 1.17
N ASP A 130 3.89 -1.52 2.17
CA ASP A 130 2.88 -2.54 2.06
C ASP A 130 1.55 -1.94 1.54
N ALA A 131 0.94 -2.58 0.55
CA ALA A 131 -0.29 -2.08 -0.07
C ALA A 131 -1.51 -2.17 0.86
N VAL A 132 -1.58 -3.21 1.68
CA VAL A 132 -2.65 -3.38 2.68
C VAL A 132 -2.65 -2.21 3.66
N SER A 133 -1.48 -1.66 3.87
CA SER A 133 -1.23 -0.58 4.79
C SER A 133 -1.54 0.81 4.22
N LYS A 134 -1.68 0.99 2.92
CA LYS A 134 -1.91 2.32 2.32
C LYS A 134 -3.26 2.93 2.69
N ALA A 135 -4.22 2.09 3.10
CA ALA A 135 -5.56 2.52 3.45
C ALA A 135 -6.14 1.63 4.58
N ALA A 136 -5.56 1.71 5.77
CA ALA A 136 -5.95 0.89 6.90
C ALA A 136 -6.78 1.66 7.93
N LYS A 137 -7.64 0.93 8.65
CA LYS A 137 -8.51 1.46 9.72
C LYS A 137 -8.25 0.71 11.01
N THR A 138 -8.36 1.43 12.13
CA THR A 138 -8.49 0.77 13.44
C THR A 138 -9.96 0.53 13.78
N ALA A 139 -10.27 -0.60 14.38
CA ALA A 139 -11.65 -0.94 14.79
C ALA A 139 -11.98 -0.43 16.19
N LYS A 140 -10.97 -0.25 17.03
CA LYS A 140 -11.08 0.15 18.45
C LYS A 140 -10.18 1.33 18.75
N CYS A 141 -10.45 2.00 19.87
CA CYS A 141 -9.53 2.98 20.44
C CYS A 141 -8.30 2.28 21.03
N TYR A 142 -7.14 2.91 20.83
CA TYR A 142 -5.85 2.38 21.22
C TYR A 142 -5.76 2.11 22.73
N ASN A 143 -5.28 0.93 23.05
CA ASN A 143 -4.95 0.49 24.41
C ASN A 143 -3.66 -0.35 24.34
N PRO A 144 -2.54 0.10 24.92
CA PRO A 144 -1.28 -0.65 24.88
C PRO A 144 -1.38 -2.10 25.39
N ALA A 145 -2.35 -2.38 26.27
CA ALA A 145 -2.61 -3.71 26.81
C ALA A 145 -3.47 -4.61 25.88
N ASP A 146 -4.02 -4.06 24.79
CA ASP A 146 -4.81 -4.85 23.83
C ASP A 146 -3.89 -5.65 22.91
N THR A 147 -3.92 -6.97 23.04
CA THR A 147 -3.16 -7.91 22.22
C THR A 147 -3.89 -8.33 20.95
N SER A 148 -5.15 -7.90 20.76
CA SER A 148 -5.93 -8.25 19.56
C SER A 148 -5.48 -7.52 18.29
N GLY A 149 -4.70 -6.44 18.44
CA GLY A 149 -4.23 -5.59 17.33
C GLY A 149 -5.33 -4.79 16.62
N GLN A 150 -6.57 -4.81 17.09
CA GLN A 150 -7.70 -4.10 16.44
C GLN A 150 -7.71 -2.60 16.72
N ASP A 151 -6.90 -2.13 17.64
CA ASP A 151 -6.78 -0.74 18.10
C ASP A 151 -5.62 0.01 17.43
N ARG A 152 -4.91 -0.66 16.53
CA ARG A 152 -3.74 -0.12 15.82
C ARG A 152 -3.68 -0.62 14.40
N VAL A 153 -2.91 0.08 13.58
CA VAL A 153 -2.54 -0.36 12.23
C VAL A 153 -1.02 -0.32 12.11
N SER A 154 -0.47 -1.32 11.44
CA SER A 154 0.97 -1.43 11.23
C SER A 154 1.29 -1.45 9.74
N PHE A 155 2.34 -0.73 9.37
CA PHE A 155 2.77 -0.52 7.99
C PHE A 155 4.22 -0.92 7.85
N CYS A 156 4.51 -1.78 6.90
CA CYS A 156 5.88 -2.16 6.60
C CYS A 156 6.47 -1.21 5.56
N TYR A 157 7.55 -0.53 5.91
CA TYR A 157 8.41 0.18 4.98
C TYR A 157 9.65 -0.66 4.69
N VAL A 158 9.99 -0.81 3.41
CA VAL A 158 11.21 -1.47 2.98
C VAL A 158 11.95 -0.56 2.01
N GLY A 159 13.18 -0.25 2.34
CA GLY A 159 14.04 0.65 1.55
C GLY A 159 15.22 1.18 2.37
N ASP A 160 16.01 2.00 1.72
CA ASP A 160 17.08 2.76 2.36
C ASP A 160 16.51 3.85 3.30
N ALA A 161 17.39 4.56 3.99
CA ALA A 161 17.00 5.72 4.79
C ALA A 161 16.20 6.73 3.94
N GLY A 162 15.10 7.21 4.49
CA GLY A 162 14.18 8.04 3.72
C GLY A 162 13.07 8.66 4.55
N THR A 163 11.91 8.86 3.92
CA THR A 163 10.76 9.48 4.57
C THR A 163 9.45 8.75 4.27
N VAL A 164 8.56 8.73 5.26
CA VAL A 164 7.20 8.23 5.13
C VAL A 164 6.21 9.28 5.60
N THR A 165 5.26 9.65 4.75
CA THR A 165 4.19 10.59 5.08
C THR A 165 2.95 9.81 5.52
N VAL A 166 2.44 10.14 6.70
CA VAL A 166 1.20 9.61 7.28
C VAL A 166 0.13 10.68 7.15
N SER A 167 -0.99 10.33 6.53
CA SER A 167 -2.19 11.19 6.46
C SER A 167 -3.33 10.56 7.24
N SER A 168 -3.90 11.33 8.17
CA SER A 168 -5.10 10.97 8.92
C SER A 168 -6.28 11.84 8.46
N PRO A 169 -7.35 11.26 7.93
CA PRO A 169 -8.52 12.03 7.51
C PRO A 169 -9.44 12.46 8.66
N GLY A 170 -9.20 12.00 9.88
CA GLY A 170 -10.02 12.39 11.04
C GLY A 170 -9.98 11.43 12.22
N SER A 171 -9.15 10.41 12.18
CA SER A 171 -8.99 9.45 13.27
C SER A 171 -8.24 10.05 14.47
N TYR A 172 -8.44 9.47 15.64
CA TYR A 172 -7.60 9.73 16.81
C TYR A 172 -6.25 9.03 16.64
N ILE A 173 -5.18 9.71 17.04
CA ILE A 173 -3.82 9.16 17.06
C ILE A 173 -3.20 9.45 18.42
N PRO A 174 -3.21 8.51 19.36
CA PRO A 174 -2.51 8.64 20.64
C PRO A 174 -0.99 8.51 20.50
N GLU A 175 -0.51 7.60 19.65
CA GLU A 175 0.92 7.44 19.41
C GLU A 175 1.22 6.85 18.02
N ILE A 176 2.45 7.08 17.57
CA ILE A 176 3.05 6.41 16.42
C ILE A 176 4.39 5.82 16.87
N LEU A 177 4.63 4.56 16.51
CA LEU A 177 5.87 3.84 16.78
C LEU A 177 6.56 3.51 15.47
N ILE A 178 7.87 3.69 15.41
CA ILE A 178 8.72 3.25 14.30
C ILE A 178 9.69 2.21 14.86
N THR A 179 9.51 0.95 14.48
CA THR A 179 10.33 -0.17 14.96
C THR A 179 11.22 -0.67 13.82
N PRO A 180 12.53 -0.76 13.98
CA PRO A 180 13.42 -1.24 12.94
C PRO A 180 13.15 -2.71 12.63
N LEU A 181 13.34 -3.07 11.36
CA LEU A 181 13.33 -4.44 10.86
C LEU A 181 14.75 -4.82 10.41
N ALA A 182 15.03 -6.11 10.32
CA ALA A 182 16.30 -6.61 9.83
C ALA A 182 16.54 -6.15 8.37
N ASP A 183 17.81 -6.00 7.96
CA ASP A 183 18.17 -5.56 6.62
C ASP A 183 17.71 -6.53 5.53
N ASP A 184 17.71 -7.82 5.85
CA ASP A 184 17.25 -8.90 5.01
C ASP A 184 15.76 -9.22 5.21
N TYR A 185 15.04 -8.37 5.96
CA TYR A 185 13.61 -8.57 6.19
C TYR A 185 12.86 -8.56 4.86
N ILE A 186 12.21 -9.66 4.58
CA ILE A 186 11.29 -9.82 3.46
C ILE A 186 9.89 -9.77 4.04
N PRO A 187 9.07 -8.76 3.70
CA PRO A 187 7.70 -8.70 4.17
C PRO A 187 6.96 -9.98 3.78
N GLN A 188 6.28 -10.59 4.73
CA GLN A 188 5.38 -11.71 4.43
C GLN A 188 4.11 -11.23 3.72
N SER A 189 3.80 -9.95 3.84
CA SER A 189 2.76 -9.30 3.07
C SER A 189 3.31 -8.84 1.71
N ILE A 190 2.51 -8.98 0.69
CA ILE A 190 2.86 -8.58 -0.67
C ILE A 190 3.01 -7.05 -0.71
N MET A 191 4.22 -6.58 -1.01
CA MET A 191 4.47 -5.17 -1.26
C MET A 191 3.92 -4.82 -2.64
N VAL A 192 2.93 -3.94 -2.70
CA VAL A 192 2.30 -3.53 -3.95
C VAL A 192 2.63 -2.08 -4.26
N ALA A 193 3.27 -1.84 -5.39
CA ALA A 193 3.45 -0.54 -5.98
C ALA A 193 2.45 -0.36 -7.13
N ASP A 194 2.09 0.90 -7.42
CA ASP A 194 1.28 1.20 -8.60
C ASP A 194 2.14 1.06 -9.86
N GLY A 195 1.84 0.07 -10.67
CA GLY A 195 2.54 -0.16 -11.93
C GLY A 195 2.33 0.94 -12.97
N MET A 196 1.28 1.76 -12.83
CA MET A 196 1.01 2.89 -13.74
C MET A 196 1.99 4.06 -13.55
N THR A 197 2.53 4.19 -12.35
CA THR A 197 3.43 5.30 -12.00
C THR A 197 4.89 4.88 -11.84
N ALA A 198 5.16 3.58 -11.76
CA ALA A 198 6.51 3.06 -11.62
C ALA A 198 7.27 3.15 -12.95
N ALA A 199 8.47 3.73 -12.94
CA ALA A 199 9.35 3.79 -14.11
C ALA A 199 10.21 2.53 -14.28
N GLN A 200 10.48 1.82 -13.19
CA GLN A 200 11.30 0.60 -13.14
C GLN A 200 10.72 -0.36 -12.10
N MET A 201 10.97 -1.66 -12.29
CA MET A 201 10.61 -2.66 -11.30
C MET A 201 11.72 -2.78 -10.26
N ALA A 202 11.31 -2.82 -9.00
CA ALA A 202 12.18 -3.14 -7.87
C ALA A 202 12.08 -4.64 -7.54
N VAL A 203 13.17 -5.21 -7.05
CA VAL A 203 13.22 -6.59 -6.57
C VAL A 203 12.32 -6.74 -5.35
N ASN A 204 11.65 -7.87 -5.20
CA ASN A 204 10.71 -8.20 -4.10
C ASN A 204 9.52 -7.24 -3.97
N THR A 205 9.17 -6.54 -5.04
CA THR A 205 8.02 -5.64 -5.08
C THR A 205 6.98 -6.20 -6.04
N SER A 206 5.73 -6.28 -5.59
CA SER A 206 4.59 -6.56 -6.45
C SER A 206 4.04 -5.28 -7.04
N TYR A 207 3.62 -5.34 -8.30
CA TYR A 207 3.02 -4.21 -9.01
C TYR A 207 1.62 -4.56 -9.45
N TYR A 208 0.74 -3.56 -9.47
CA TYR A 208 -0.65 -3.76 -9.88
C TYR A 208 -1.12 -2.70 -10.86
N TYR A 209 -2.11 -3.07 -11.66
CA TYR A 209 -2.90 -2.19 -12.50
C TYR A 209 -4.38 -2.44 -12.21
N ASP A 210 -5.09 -1.43 -11.73
CA ASP A 210 -6.54 -1.54 -11.51
C ASP A 210 -7.31 -0.92 -12.67
N PHE A 211 -7.82 -1.76 -13.55
CA PHE A 211 -8.60 -1.34 -14.72
C PHE A 211 -10.04 -0.94 -14.36
N ARG A 212 -10.46 -1.04 -13.10
CA ARG A 212 -11.80 -0.67 -12.62
C ARG A 212 -11.92 0.83 -12.31
N ILE A 213 -10.83 1.58 -12.35
CA ILE A 213 -10.78 3.00 -12.05
C ILE A 213 -10.81 3.81 -13.35
N LYS A 214 -12.02 4.22 -13.76
CA LYS A 214 -12.25 4.92 -15.03
C LYS A 214 -11.45 6.21 -15.18
N ASP A 215 -11.33 6.98 -14.10
CA ASP A 215 -10.68 8.30 -14.11
C ASP A 215 -9.17 8.21 -13.83
N SER A 216 -8.57 7.03 -13.95
CA SER A 216 -7.14 6.82 -13.84
C SER A 216 -6.40 7.22 -15.12
N VAL A 217 -5.08 7.34 -15.03
CA VAL A 217 -4.20 7.61 -16.19
C VAL A 217 -4.22 6.51 -17.25
N LEU A 218 -4.84 5.37 -16.97
CA LEU A 218 -5.00 4.28 -17.92
C LEU A 218 -5.92 4.65 -19.09
N TYR A 219 -6.91 5.52 -18.89
CA TYR A 219 -7.96 5.73 -19.85
C TYR A 219 -7.94 7.13 -20.48
N ASN A 220 -8.26 7.16 -21.79
CA ASN A 220 -8.46 8.39 -22.54
C ASN A 220 -9.94 8.82 -22.46
N LEU A 221 -10.25 9.72 -21.55
CA LEU A 221 -11.59 10.23 -21.32
C LEU A 221 -12.14 11.04 -22.52
N ASP A 222 -11.27 11.58 -23.39
CA ASP A 222 -11.67 12.28 -24.61
C ASP A 222 -12.25 11.31 -25.65
N SER A 223 -11.90 10.03 -25.59
CA SER A 223 -12.40 9.00 -26.51
C SER A 223 -13.86 8.63 -26.24
N SER A 224 -14.27 8.66 -24.98
CA SER A 224 -15.64 8.44 -24.49
C SER A 224 -15.70 8.73 -23.00
N THR A 225 -16.81 9.30 -22.52
CA THR A 225 -17.03 9.55 -21.10
C THR A 225 -17.61 8.34 -20.36
N SER A 226 -18.27 7.43 -21.07
CA SER A 226 -18.87 6.22 -20.47
C SER A 226 -17.97 4.99 -20.54
N GLU A 227 -17.40 4.72 -21.72
CA GLU A 227 -16.51 3.57 -21.98
C GLU A 227 -15.20 4.06 -22.63
N PRO A 228 -14.34 4.82 -21.93
CA PRO A 228 -13.12 5.33 -22.54
C PRO A 228 -12.17 4.20 -22.94
N ALA A 229 -11.45 4.40 -24.03
CA ALA A 229 -10.40 3.50 -24.45
C ALA A 229 -9.17 3.63 -23.52
N LEU A 230 -8.39 2.57 -23.38
CA LEU A 230 -7.06 2.68 -22.79
C LEU A 230 -6.22 3.68 -23.58
N ASN A 231 -5.37 4.42 -22.91
CA ASN A 231 -4.30 5.17 -23.56
C ASN A 231 -3.33 4.18 -24.23
N THR A 232 -2.87 4.52 -25.43
CA THR A 232 -1.82 3.75 -26.12
C THR A 232 -0.44 4.26 -25.75
N GLY A 233 0.58 3.39 -25.87
CA GLY A 233 1.96 3.71 -25.51
C GLY A 233 2.32 3.28 -24.08
N VAL A 234 3.38 3.87 -23.54
CA VAL A 234 3.94 3.46 -22.23
C VAL A 234 3.18 4.12 -21.09
N ILE A 235 2.70 3.29 -20.18
CA ILE A 235 2.04 3.69 -18.93
C ILE A 235 2.76 2.94 -17.79
N GLY A 236 3.73 3.59 -17.18
CA GLY A 236 4.56 2.95 -16.16
C GLY A 236 5.32 1.74 -16.70
N LEU A 237 5.06 0.57 -16.13
CA LEU A 237 5.69 -0.70 -16.52
C LEU A 237 4.99 -1.41 -17.69
N MET A 238 3.92 -0.86 -18.21
CA MET A 238 3.11 -1.43 -19.27
C MET A 238 3.18 -0.59 -20.56
N GLU A 239 3.24 -1.24 -21.72
CA GLU A 239 3.10 -0.61 -23.02
C GLU A 239 1.85 -1.15 -23.73
N VAL A 240 0.86 -0.30 -23.96
CA VAL A 240 -0.40 -0.65 -24.62
C VAL A 240 -0.28 -0.49 -26.13
N ARG A 241 -0.47 -1.59 -26.85
CA ARG A 241 -0.45 -1.65 -28.33
C ARG A 241 -1.84 -1.65 -28.95
N THR A 242 -2.73 -2.44 -28.37
CA THR A 242 -4.14 -2.46 -28.79
C THR A 242 -4.99 -2.10 -27.56
N PRO A 243 -5.69 -0.95 -27.58
CA PRO A 243 -6.42 -0.48 -26.43
C PRO A 243 -7.76 -1.20 -26.27
N GLY A 244 -7.98 -1.86 -25.14
CA GLY A 244 -9.31 -2.22 -24.66
C GLY A 244 -10.10 -0.98 -24.26
N ARG A 245 -11.31 -1.20 -23.72
CA ARG A 245 -12.19 -0.12 -23.23
C ARG A 245 -12.60 -0.38 -21.80
N TYR A 246 -12.78 0.68 -21.04
CA TYR A 246 -13.42 0.60 -19.73
C TYR A 246 -14.84 0.02 -19.90
N LYS A 247 -15.23 -0.87 -19.00
CA LYS A 247 -16.59 -1.41 -18.92
C LYS A 247 -17.36 -0.80 -17.77
N ASP A 248 -16.95 -1.09 -16.56
CA ASP A 248 -17.51 -0.60 -15.31
C ASP A 248 -16.58 -0.94 -14.13
N SER A 249 -16.95 -0.48 -12.94
CA SER A 249 -16.15 -0.68 -11.72
C SER A 249 -16.11 -2.13 -11.21
N THR A 250 -16.91 -3.02 -11.75
CA THR A 250 -16.89 -4.46 -11.42
C THR A 250 -16.00 -5.26 -12.36
N HIS A 251 -16.11 -4.98 -13.67
CA HIS A 251 -15.46 -5.75 -14.72
C HIS A 251 -14.12 -5.15 -15.16
N GLY A 252 -13.90 -3.86 -14.90
CA GLY A 252 -12.68 -3.16 -15.32
C GLY A 252 -12.68 -2.90 -16.82
N MET A 253 -11.76 -3.54 -17.55
CA MET A 253 -11.56 -3.39 -18.98
C MET A 253 -12.25 -4.49 -19.77
N GLN A 254 -12.73 -4.17 -20.98
CA GLN A 254 -13.33 -5.11 -21.92
C GLN A 254 -12.75 -4.99 -23.32
N GLY A 255 -12.99 -6.04 -24.11
CA GLY A 255 -12.74 -6.07 -25.54
C GLY A 255 -11.34 -6.57 -25.90
N LYS A 256 -11.01 -6.42 -27.17
CA LYS A 256 -9.70 -6.84 -27.68
C LYS A 256 -8.63 -5.89 -27.17
N THR A 257 -7.63 -6.44 -26.48
CA THR A 257 -6.50 -5.67 -25.96
C THR A 257 -5.19 -6.43 -26.17
N GLU A 258 -4.11 -5.67 -26.33
CA GLU A 258 -2.75 -6.18 -26.34
C GLU A 258 -1.84 -5.16 -25.64
N PHE A 259 -1.07 -5.64 -24.68
CA PHE A 259 -0.03 -4.85 -24.02
C PHE A 259 1.12 -5.73 -23.56
N THR A 260 2.29 -5.13 -23.42
CA THR A 260 3.47 -5.74 -22.85
C THR A 260 3.69 -5.21 -21.44
N ILE A 261 4.21 -6.07 -20.57
CA ILE A 261 4.54 -5.75 -19.17
C ILE A 261 6.01 -6.08 -18.97
N GLN A 262 6.75 -5.18 -18.34
CA GLN A 262 8.11 -5.46 -17.89
C GLN A 262 8.08 -6.52 -16.78
N VAL A 263 9.02 -7.44 -16.80
CA VAL A 263 9.25 -8.43 -15.74
C VAL A 263 10.74 -8.39 -15.34
N PRO A 264 11.06 -8.46 -14.04
CA PRO A 264 12.42 -8.27 -13.55
C PRO A 264 13.26 -9.56 -13.52
N GLY A 265 12.65 -10.68 -13.86
CA GLY A 265 13.16 -12.05 -13.71
C GLY A 265 12.04 -12.96 -13.26
N ASP A 266 12.37 -14.06 -12.61
CA ASP A 266 11.39 -15.03 -12.10
C ASP A 266 10.29 -14.33 -11.31
N CYS A 267 9.02 -14.49 -11.75
CA CYS A 267 7.88 -13.83 -11.14
C CYS A 267 6.56 -14.57 -11.41
N SER A 268 5.57 -14.28 -10.58
CA SER A 268 4.20 -14.72 -10.78
C SER A 268 3.35 -13.58 -11.35
N ILE A 269 2.58 -13.85 -12.39
CA ILE A 269 1.69 -12.88 -13.07
C ILE A 269 0.26 -13.32 -12.83
N MET A 270 -0.49 -12.56 -12.04
CA MET A 270 -1.89 -12.83 -11.78
C MET A 270 -2.77 -11.85 -12.56
N ILE A 271 -3.80 -12.39 -13.18
CA ILE A 271 -4.80 -11.62 -13.93
C ILE A 271 -6.16 -11.96 -13.35
N GLY A 272 -6.82 -10.98 -12.74
CA GLY A 272 -8.22 -11.05 -12.37
C GLY A 272 -9.09 -10.87 -13.61
N GLY A 273 -10.19 -11.57 -13.72
CA GLY A 273 -11.06 -11.47 -14.90
C GLY A 273 -12.43 -12.10 -14.71
N CYS A 274 -13.19 -12.12 -15.82
CA CYS A 274 -14.51 -12.72 -15.89
C CYS A 274 -14.62 -13.57 -17.15
N ARG A 275 -15.38 -14.65 -17.06
CA ARG A 275 -15.63 -15.55 -18.20
C ARG A 275 -16.71 -15.00 -19.14
N TRP A 276 -16.32 -14.12 -20.04
CA TRP A 276 -17.21 -13.57 -21.06
C TRP A 276 -16.74 -13.90 -22.48
N GLY A 277 -16.51 -15.19 -22.73
CA GLY A 277 -16.39 -15.70 -24.10
C GLY A 277 -15.04 -15.59 -24.79
N GLY A 278 -14.04 -14.96 -24.20
CA GLY A 278 -12.71 -14.79 -24.77
C GLY A 278 -11.61 -15.55 -24.02
N ASP A 279 -10.41 -15.54 -24.56
CA ASP A 279 -9.22 -16.10 -23.94
C ASP A 279 -8.25 -14.99 -23.56
N ILE A 280 -7.55 -15.20 -22.45
CA ILE A 280 -6.38 -14.39 -22.05
C ILE A 280 -5.17 -15.25 -22.32
N LYS A 281 -4.20 -14.70 -23.07
CA LYS A 281 -2.95 -15.39 -23.43
C LYS A 281 -1.77 -14.53 -23.04
N LEU A 282 -0.76 -15.16 -22.48
CA LEU A 282 0.55 -14.58 -22.22
C LEU A 282 1.59 -15.24 -23.13
N ASN A 283 2.47 -14.42 -23.67
CA ASN A 283 3.62 -14.87 -24.45
C ASN A 283 4.87 -14.09 -24.03
N THR A 284 6.03 -14.71 -24.16
CA THR A 284 7.32 -14.06 -23.89
C THR A 284 8.39 -14.62 -24.83
N GLU A 285 9.41 -13.81 -25.09
CA GLU A 285 10.63 -14.21 -25.81
C GLU A 285 11.84 -14.30 -24.87
N SER A 286 11.67 -13.83 -23.62
CA SER A 286 12.76 -13.70 -22.63
C SER A 286 12.83 -14.82 -21.59
N GLY A 287 11.90 -15.76 -21.62
CA GLY A 287 11.82 -16.84 -20.63
C GLY A 287 10.76 -17.87 -20.99
N THR A 288 10.27 -18.57 -19.98
CA THR A 288 9.17 -19.53 -20.07
C THR A 288 8.00 -19.09 -19.21
N LEU A 289 6.80 -19.42 -19.65
CA LEU A 289 5.55 -19.17 -18.93
C LEU A 289 4.84 -20.49 -18.65
N ASP A 290 4.54 -20.78 -17.40
CA ASP A 290 3.76 -21.91 -16.97
C ASP A 290 2.47 -21.45 -16.29
N GLN A 291 1.32 -21.90 -16.79
CA GLN A 291 0.04 -21.56 -16.20
C GLN A 291 -0.27 -22.49 -15.02
N THR A 292 -0.17 -21.98 -13.81
CA THR A 292 -0.26 -22.78 -12.58
C THR A 292 -1.65 -22.80 -11.98
N VAL A 293 -2.46 -21.75 -12.23
CA VAL A 293 -3.81 -21.63 -11.68
C VAL A 293 -4.80 -21.28 -12.78
N GLN A 294 -5.91 -22.01 -12.83
CA GLN A 294 -7.03 -21.84 -13.77
C GLN A 294 -6.69 -22.08 -15.25
N SER A 295 -7.72 -22.22 -16.05
CA SER A 295 -7.63 -22.09 -17.51
C SER A 295 -7.55 -20.61 -17.90
N SER A 296 -7.29 -20.32 -19.17
CA SER A 296 -7.33 -18.94 -19.70
C SER A 296 -8.69 -18.25 -19.57
N LYS A 297 -9.71 -18.92 -19.04
CA LYS A 297 -11.04 -18.38 -18.74
C LYS A 297 -11.34 -18.48 -17.28
N THR A 298 -11.66 -17.35 -16.64
CA THR A 298 -12.14 -17.31 -15.27
C THR A 298 -13.66 -17.60 -15.22
N GLN A 299 -14.17 -18.13 -14.12
CA GLN A 299 -15.60 -18.44 -13.97
C GLN A 299 -16.38 -17.26 -13.42
N ASN A 300 -15.76 -16.50 -12.56
CA ASN A 300 -16.35 -15.36 -11.86
C ASN A 300 -15.60 -14.07 -12.18
N CYS A 301 -16.25 -12.94 -11.96
CA CYS A 301 -15.53 -11.67 -11.93
C CYS A 301 -14.62 -11.60 -10.72
N TYR A 302 -13.49 -10.95 -10.89
CA TYR A 302 -12.47 -10.83 -9.84
C TYR A 302 -13.02 -10.18 -8.57
N SER A 303 -12.74 -10.82 -7.45
CA SER A 303 -13.02 -10.31 -6.11
C SER A 303 -11.86 -10.63 -5.17
N GLU A 304 -11.41 -9.63 -4.43
CA GLU A 304 -10.34 -9.80 -3.46
C GLU A 304 -10.68 -10.81 -2.35
N SER A 305 -11.96 -10.95 -2.02
CA SER A 305 -12.45 -11.90 -1.02
C SER A 305 -12.54 -13.35 -1.52
N GLN A 306 -12.37 -13.58 -2.83
CA GLN A 306 -12.45 -14.91 -3.41
C GLN A 306 -11.13 -15.66 -3.23
N THR A 307 -11.18 -16.79 -2.55
CA THR A 307 -9.99 -17.57 -2.19
C THR A 307 -9.83 -18.87 -2.99
N ASP A 308 -10.87 -19.32 -3.72
CA ASP A 308 -10.84 -20.56 -4.50
C ASP A 308 -10.15 -20.43 -5.87
N GLY A 309 -9.73 -19.21 -6.24
CA GLY A 309 -9.04 -18.92 -7.49
C GLY A 309 -9.94 -18.95 -8.74
N SER A 310 -11.26 -19.08 -8.61
CA SER A 310 -12.18 -19.18 -9.75
C SER A 310 -12.35 -17.89 -10.55
N ASP A 311 -11.86 -16.77 -10.02
CA ASP A 311 -11.96 -15.42 -10.57
C ASP A 311 -10.63 -14.89 -11.16
N ARG A 312 -9.58 -15.73 -11.22
CA ARG A 312 -8.24 -15.32 -11.63
C ARG A 312 -7.49 -16.42 -12.36
N ILE A 313 -6.48 -16.02 -13.12
CA ILE A 313 -5.48 -16.92 -13.70
C ILE A 313 -4.10 -16.49 -13.22
N ILE A 314 -3.20 -17.45 -13.03
CA ILE A 314 -1.83 -17.22 -12.59
C ILE A 314 -0.88 -17.92 -13.55
N PHE A 315 0.14 -17.19 -13.97
CA PHE A 315 1.26 -17.68 -14.76
C PHE A 315 2.55 -17.48 -13.97
N GLU A 316 3.38 -18.51 -13.91
CA GLU A 316 4.73 -18.40 -13.41
C GLU A 316 5.69 -18.14 -14.58
N TYR A 317 6.35 -17.00 -14.52
CA TYR A 317 7.42 -16.65 -15.44
C TYR A 317 8.76 -17.08 -14.85
N THR A 318 9.57 -17.77 -15.64
CA THR A 318 10.94 -18.14 -15.28
C THR A 318 11.88 -17.66 -16.38
N GLY A 319 12.84 -16.81 -16.02
CA GLY A 319 13.77 -16.23 -16.97
C GLY A 319 14.48 -14.99 -16.44
N ASN A 320 15.25 -14.37 -17.32
CA ASN A 320 15.89 -13.08 -17.03
C ASN A 320 14.87 -11.94 -17.09
N ALA A 321 15.29 -10.73 -16.66
CA ALA A 321 14.50 -9.52 -16.86
C ALA A 321 14.14 -9.34 -18.35
N GLY A 322 12.88 -9.02 -18.62
CA GLY A 322 12.39 -8.93 -19.98
C GLY A 322 10.95 -8.40 -20.04
N THR A 323 10.19 -8.89 -21.01
CA THR A 323 8.79 -8.51 -21.19
C THR A 323 7.89 -9.71 -21.43
N VAL A 324 6.66 -9.58 -20.94
CA VAL A 324 5.56 -10.52 -21.21
C VAL A 324 4.45 -9.78 -21.94
N THR A 325 3.99 -10.34 -23.06
CA THR A 325 2.88 -9.79 -23.85
C THR A 325 1.59 -10.48 -23.44
N LEU A 326 0.61 -9.68 -23.01
CA LEU A 326 -0.75 -10.11 -22.76
C LEU A 326 -1.63 -9.76 -23.96
N THR A 327 -2.42 -10.75 -24.41
CA THR A 327 -3.51 -10.55 -25.37
C THR A 327 -4.80 -11.07 -24.78
N ALA A 328 -5.86 -10.28 -24.85
CA ALA A 328 -7.18 -10.66 -24.35
C ALA A 328 -8.29 -10.17 -25.30
N ASN A 329 -9.42 -10.85 -25.25
CA ASN A 329 -10.66 -10.45 -25.92
C ASN A 329 -11.85 -10.77 -25.01
N THR A 330 -11.81 -10.28 -23.77
CA THR A 330 -12.75 -10.59 -22.70
C THR A 330 -12.80 -9.45 -21.67
N TYR A 331 -13.39 -9.68 -20.52
CA TYR A 331 -13.41 -8.77 -19.36
C TYR A 331 -12.37 -9.17 -18.32
#